data_6b6373e5b8dda6f78de8bcf8d152bd70
#
_entry.id   6b6373e5b8dda6f78de8bcf8d152bd70
#
_cell.length_a   1.000
_cell.length_b   1.000
_cell.length_c   1.000
_cell.angle_alpha   90.00
_cell.angle_beta   90.00
_cell.angle_gamma   90.00
#
_symmetry.space_group_name_H-M   'P 1'
#
loop_
_entity.id
_entity.type
_entity.pdbx_description
1 polymer ?
#
loop_
_entity_poly.entity_id
_entity_poly.type
_entity_poly.pdbx_seq_one_letter_code
_entity_poly.pdbx_strand_id
1 'polypeptide(L)'
;MDNCSAHSFCGTPEYLAPEIIENQGHGQAVDWWSLGAIVYEMLTGLPPFYSKDKEKLFNNIKQGNLKIFNYLSNNAILFLKSLFVKDPEKRLGSGKTGLEDIKSHVFFKDIDWDLLCKKKIKPPFIPRIQNSEDVRYVDNEFTSCTPKDSPCFDDPLSQDNHYHGFSYNNDSSNIQSNIIKSQK
;
A
#
# COMPACT_ATOMS: atom_id res chain seq x y z
N MET A 1 -22.38 12.42 -6.76
CA MET A 1 -21.18 11.74 -6.22
C MET A 1 -20.16 12.82 -6.04
N ASP A 2 -19.89 13.17 -4.80
CA ASP A 2 -18.93 14.23 -4.49
C ASP A 2 -17.55 13.77 -4.93
N ASN A 3 -17.00 14.48 -5.93
CA ASN A 3 -15.63 14.29 -6.41
C ASN A 3 -14.65 14.84 -5.36
N CYS A 4 -14.52 14.15 -4.22
CA CYS A 4 -13.43 14.41 -3.29
C CYS A 4 -12.14 13.88 -3.92
N SER A 5 -11.48 14.71 -4.74
CA SER A 5 -10.13 14.40 -5.20
C SER A 5 -9.12 14.93 -4.19
N ALA A 6 -8.23 14.05 -3.73
CA ALA A 6 -7.08 14.44 -2.92
C ALA A 6 -5.99 15.07 -3.81
N HIS A 7 -5.20 16.00 -3.26
CA HIS A 7 -4.10 16.67 -3.95
C HIS A 7 -2.77 16.51 -3.21
N SER A 8 -2.69 15.60 -2.24
CA SER A 8 -1.47 15.36 -1.49
C SER A 8 -0.39 14.69 -2.34
N PHE A 9 0.84 15.18 -2.25
CA PHE A 9 2.00 14.55 -2.86
C PHE A 9 2.83 13.87 -1.78
N CYS A 10 2.51 12.62 -1.49
CA CYS A 10 3.18 11.81 -0.46
C CYS A 10 3.29 10.35 -0.90
N GLY A 11 4.21 9.62 -0.29
CA GLY A 11 4.49 8.21 -0.56
C GLY A 11 5.87 7.97 -1.14
N THR A 12 6.20 6.71 -1.37
CA THR A 12 7.47 6.30 -1.97
C THR A 12 7.42 6.54 -3.49
N PRO A 13 8.38 7.26 -4.05
CA PRO A 13 8.35 7.69 -5.46
C PRO A 13 8.09 6.59 -6.48
N GLU A 14 8.63 5.39 -6.26
CA GLU A 14 8.54 4.25 -7.16
C GLU A 14 7.12 3.67 -7.30
N TYR A 15 6.25 3.95 -6.32
CA TYR A 15 4.87 3.43 -6.28
C TYR A 15 3.83 4.48 -6.60
N LEU A 16 4.24 5.75 -6.82
CA LEU A 16 3.32 6.84 -7.14
C LEU A 16 2.68 6.66 -8.52
N ALA A 17 1.37 6.90 -8.58
CA ALA A 17 0.62 6.91 -9.83
C ALA A 17 0.90 8.19 -10.64
N PRO A 18 0.74 8.15 -11.99
CA PRO A 18 1.00 9.31 -12.86
C PRO A 18 0.22 10.56 -12.44
N GLU A 19 -1.06 10.41 -12.09
CA GLU A 19 -1.94 11.50 -11.69
C GLU A 19 -1.50 12.20 -10.39
N ILE A 20 -0.83 11.49 -9.46
CA ILE A 20 -0.20 12.11 -8.28
C ILE A 20 0.99 12.97 -8.69
N ILE A 21 1.85 12.44 -9.58
CA ILE A 21 3.05 13.15 -10.05
C ILE A 21 2.65 14.40 -10.85
N GLU A 22 1.54 14.35 -11.57
CA GLU A 22 1.00 15.44 -12.39
C GLU A 22 0.12 16.41 -11.62
N ASN A 23 -0.14 16.13 -10.32
CA ASN A 23 -1.00 16.93 -9.44
C ASN A 23 -2.40 17.21 -10.01
N GLN A 24 -2.98 16.23 -10.70
CA GLN A 24 -4.29 16.35 -11.35
C GLN A 24 -5.47 16.11 -10.40
N GLY A 25 -5.17 15.82 -9.11
CA GLY A 25 -6.14 15.27 -8.17
C GLY A 25 -6.27 13.76 -8.34
N HIS A 26 -6.50 13.04 -7.23
CA HIS A 26 -6.53 11.59 -7.26
C HIS A 26 -7.59 11.01 -6.32
N GLY A 27 -8.05 9.82 -6.66
CA GLY A 27 -8.95 9.00 -5.86
C GLY A 27 -8.36 7.60 -5.65
N GLN A 28 -9.21 6.64 -5.33
CA GLN A 28 -8.81 5.25 -5.03
C GLN A 28 -8.03 4.53 -6.15
N ALA A 29 -8.11 5.01 -7.39
CA ALA A 29 -7.40 4.40 -8.51
C ALA A 29 -5.87 4.35 -8.32
N VAL A 30 -5.30 5.25 -7.50
CA VAL A 30 -3.86 5.28 -7.20
C VAL A 30 -3.42 4.04 -6.43
N ASP A 31 -4.29 3.46 -5.60
CA ASP A 31 -3.98 2.26 -4.82
C ASP A 31 -3.83 1.04 -5.74
N TRP A 32 -4.63 0.97 -6.81
CA TRP A 32 -4.50 -0.09 -7.81
C TRP A 32 -3.22 0.02 -8.64
N TRP A 33 -2.76 1.25 -8.93
CA TRP A 33 -1.45 1.46 -9.52
C TRP A 33 -0.33 0.97 -8.58
N SER A 34 -0.39 1.38 -7.31
CA SER A 34 0.59 0.96 -6.29
C SER A 34 0.58 -0.56 -6.07
N LEU A 35 -0.60 -1.20 -6.09
CA LEU A 35 -0.71 -2.66 -6.09
C LEU A 35 0.03 -3.27 -7.29
N GLY A 36 -0.15 -2.69 -8.48
CA GLY A 36 0.57 -3.11 -9.68
C GLY A 36 2.09 -3.03 -9.52
N ALA A 37 2.58 -1.95 -8.92
CA ALA A 37 4.01 -1.76 -8.68
C ALA A 37 4.58 -2.82 -7.71
N ILE A 38 3.89 -3.10 -6.62
CA ILE A 38 4.27 -4.14 -5.66
C ILE A 38 4.24 -5.53 -6.31
N VAL A 39 3.18 -5.86 -7.06
CA VAL A 39 3.09 -7.16 -7.75
C VAL A 39 4.20 -7.32 -8.79
N TYR A 40 4.48 -6.26 -9.55
CA TYR A 40 5.59 -6.29 -10.52
C TYR A 40 6.93 -6.52 -9.81
N GLU A 41 7.21 -5.82 -8.74
CA GLU A 41 8.43 -5.96 -7.96
C GLU A 41 8.57 -7.35 -7.34
N MET A 42 7.49 -7.91 -6.77
CA MET A 42 7.50 -9.29 -6.27
C MET A 42 7.80 -10.32 -7.37
N LEU A 43 7.41 -10.05 -8.61
CA LEU A 43 7.63 -10.96 -9.74
C LEU A 43 8.99 -10.77 -10.42
N THR A 44 9.62 -9.59 -10.31
CA THR A 44 10.81 -9.22 -11.11
C THR A 44 12.01 -8.78 -10.27
N GLY A 45 11.81 -8.48 -8.99
CA GLY A 45 12.86 -8.03 -8.06
C GLY A 45 13.16 -6.54 -8.08
N LEU A 46 12.53 -5.74 -8.96
CA LEU A 46 12.67 -4.29 -9.04
C LEU A 46 11.33 -3.63 -9.38
N PRO A 47 11.09 -2.39 -8.92
CA PRO A 47 9.93 -1.61 -9.33
C PRO A 47 9.86 -1.39 -10.85
N PRO A 48 8.64 -1.23 -11.43
CA PRO A 48 8.44 -1.30 -12.89
C PRO A 48 9.11 -0.19 -13.70
N PHE A 49 9.26 0.98 -13.11
CA PHE A 49 9.78 2.18 -13.78
C PHE A 49 11.09 2.69 -13.17
N TYR A 50 11.75 1.84 -12.40
CA TYR A 50 12.90 2.18 -11.57
C TYR A 50 13.97 2.98 -12.31
N SER A 51 14.45 4.02 -11.65
CA SER A 51 15.64 4.78 -12.01
C SER A 51 16.27 5.36 -10.73
N LYS A 52 17.60 5.41 -10.69
CA LYS A 52 18.35 6.12 -9.63
C LYS A 52 18.13 7.64 -9.69
N ASP A 53 17.84 8.16 -10.87
CA ASP A 53 17.49 9.55 -11.10
C ASP A 53 15.98 9.75 -10.91
N LYS A 54 15.59 10.67 -10.02
CA LYS A 54 14.22 10.91 -9.65
C LYS A 54 13.39 11.52 -10.79
N GLU A 55 13.98 12.42 -11.57
CA GLU A 55 13.29 13.03 -12.71
C GLU A 55 13.02 12.00 -13.80
N LYS A 56 14.04 11.16 -14.09
CA LYS A 56 13.90 10.06 -15.03
C LYS A 56 12.88 9.03 -14.54
N LEU A 57 12.84 8.71 -13.23
CA LEU A 57 11.83 7.86 -12.65
C LEU A 57 10.42 8.42 -12.92
N PHE A 58 10.18 9.70 -12.61
CA PHE A 58 8.88 10.32 -12.82
C PHE A 58 8.48 10.39 -14.30
N ASN A 59 9.43 10.66 -15.19
CA ASN A 59 9.18 10.61 -16.63
C ASN A 59 8.84 9.19 -17.11
N ASN A 60 9.51 8.17 -16.60
CA ASN A 60 9.20 6.77 -16.90
C ASN A 60 7.80 6.39 -16.39
N ILE A 61 7.40 6.85 -15.20
CA ILE A 61 6.06 6.60 -14.65
C ILE A 61 4.99 7.25 -15.52
N LYS A 62 5.20 8.50 -15.97
CA LYS A 62 4.22 9.23 -16.79
C LYS A 62 4.13 8.68 -18.22
N GLN A 63 5.25 8.42 -18.85
CA GLN A 63 5.31 8.18 -20.31
C GLN A 63 5.93 6.85 -20.70
N GLY A 64 6.67 6.20 -19.79
CA GLY A 64 7.39 4.96 -20.09
C GLY A 64 6.45 3.77 -20.32
N ASN A 65 6.95 2.84 -21.14
CA ASN A 65 6.29 1.56 -21.34
C ASN A 65 6.69 0.56 -20.25
N LEU A 66 5.75 -0.28 -19.84
CA LEU A 66 6.02 -1.36 -18.90
C LEU A 66 6.95 -2.40 -19.56
N LYS A 67 8.09 -2.64 -18.92
CA LYS A 67 9.01 -3.69 -19.36
C LYS A 67 8.42 -5.06 -18.99
N ILE A 68 8.15 -5.89 -19.99
CA ILE A 68 7.64 -7.25 -19.81
C ILE A 68 8.79 -8.25 -20.00
N PHE A 69 8.91 -9.19 -19.08
CA PHE A 69 9.89 -10.26 -19.15
C PHE A 69 9.25 -11.55 -19.64
N ASN A 70 9.98 -12.34 -20.41
CA ASN A 70 9.50 -13.57 -21.06
C ASN A 70 9.20 -14.72 -20.08
N TYR A 71 9.70 -14.64 -18.84
CA TYR A 71 9.40 -15.65 -17.81
C TYR A 71 8.08 -15.39 -17.07
N LEU A 72 7.44 -14.23 -17.28
CA LEU A 72 6.15 -13.94 -16.67
C LEU A 72 5.02 -14.74 -17.35
N SER A 73 4.09 -15.26 -16.56
CA SER A 73 2.90 -15.90 -17.12
C SER A 73 2.01 -14.92 -17.86
N ASN A 74 1.26 -15.40 -18.84
CA ASN A 74 0.30 -14.55 -19.58
C ASN A 74 -0.71 -13.88 -18.64
N ASN A 75 -1.18 -14.59 -17.60
CA ASN A 75 -2.13 -14.03 -16.63
C ASN A 75 -1.50 -12.90 -15.82
N ALA A 76 -0.23 -13.02 -15.41
CA ALA A 76 0.49 -11.96 -14.73
C ALA A 76 0.69 -10.74 -15.64
N ILE A 77 1.04 -10.96 -16.91
CA ILE A 77 1.20 -9.88 -17.89
C ILE A 77 -0.10 -9.13 -18.11
N LEU A 78 -1.23 -9.84 -18.26
CA LEU A 78 -2.55 -9.23 -18.41
C LEU A 78 -2.92 -8.39 -17.19
N PHE A 79 -2.72 -8.94 -15.98
CA PHE A 79 -3.00 -8.25 -14.73
C PHE A 79 -2.18 -6.97 -14.59
N LEU A 80 -0.87 -7.05 -14.76
CA LEU A 80 0.03 -5.91 -14.68
C LEU A 80 -0.35 -4.83 -15.71
N LYS A 81 -0.62 -5.22 -16.97
CA LYS A 81 -1.03 -4.26 -18.00
C LYS A 81 -2.33 -3.55 -17.66
N SER A 82 -3.28 -4.22 -17.01
CA SER A 82 -4.56 -3.64 -16.62
C SER A 82 -4.45 -2.66 -15.44
N LEU A 83 -3.49 -2.89 -14.53
CA LEU A 83 -3.19 -2.00 -13.40
C LEU A 83 -2.34 -0.79 -13.81
N PHE A 84 -1.45 -0.94 -14.80
CA PHE A 84 -0.60 0.16 -15.28
C PHE A 84 -1.20 0.98 -16.41
N VAL A 85 -2.53 1.00 -16.50
CA VAL A 85 -3.24 1.94 -17.36
C VAL A 85 -3.04 3.35 -16.81
N LYS A 86 -2.49 4.27 -17.63
CA LYS A 86 -2.16 5.64 -17.21
C LYS A 86 -3.41 6.44 -16.86
N ASP A 87 -4.47 6.28 -17.65
CA ASP A 87 -5.78 6.87 -17.38
C ASP A 87 -6.42 6.19 -16.15
N PRO A 88 -6.59 6.92 -15.02
CA PRO A 88 -7.12 6.33 -13.79
C PRO A 88 -8.55 5.80 -13.94
N GLU A 89 -9.37 6.37 -14.84
CA GLU A 89 -10.74 5.93 -15.03
C GLU A 89 -10.85 4.58 -15.78
N LYS A 90 -9.81 4.24 -16.56
CA LYS A 90 -9.73 2.98 -17.32
C LYS A 90 -8.90 1.91 -16.64
N ARG A 91 -8.27 2.25 -15.51
CA ARG A 91 -7.45 1.32 -14.73
C ARG A 91 -8.33 0.26 -14.10
N LEU A 92 -7.86 -0.99 -14.06
CA LEU A 92 -8.57 -2.10 -13.40
C LEU A 92 -8.84 -1.74 -11.92
N GLY A 93 -10.06 -1.96 -11.47
CA GLY A 93 -10.49 -1.63 -10.11
C GLY A 93 -11.05 -0.21 -9.94
N SER A 94 -10.98 0.66 -10.96
CA SER A 94 -11.52 2.04 -10.87
C SER A 94 -13.01 2.12 -11.15
N GLY A 95 -13.62 1.07 -11.67
CA GLY A 95 -15.05 1.00 -11.95
C GLY A 95 -15.92 0.89 -10.68
N LYS A 96 -17.24 0.85 -10.88
CA LYS A 96 -18.22 0.71 -9.79
C LYS A 96 -18.06 -0.60 -9.00
N THR A 97 -17.55 -1.65 -9.64
CA THR A 97 -17.30 -2.98 -9.07
C THR A 97 -15.94 -3.07 -8.38
N GLY A 98 -15.02 -2.13 -8.64
CA GLY A 98 -13.79 -1.91 -7.89
C GLY A 98 -13.02 -3.18 -7.54
N LEU A 99 -13.07 -3.55 -6.26
CA LEU A 99 -12.38 -4.73 -5.73
C LEU A 99 -12.82 -6.05 -6.40
N GLU A 100 -14.08 -6.18 -6.79
CA GLU A 100 -14.57 -7.42 -7.41
C GLU A 100 -13.97 -7.63 -8.81
N ASP A 101 -13.67 -6.56 -9.55
CA ASP A 101 -12.96 -6.66 -10.83
C ASP A 101 -11.54 -7.20 -10.62
N ILE A 102 -10.88 -6.76 -9.55
CA ILE A 102 -9.55 -7.27 -9.16
C ILE A 102 -9.63 -8.76 -8.81
N LYS A 103 -10.55 -9.14 -7.92
CA LYS A 103 -10.70 -10.52 -7.45
C LYS A 103 -11.05 -11.50 -8.56
N SER A 104 -11.88 -11.08 -9.51
CA SER A 104 -12.34 -11.91 -10.63
C SER A 104 -11.32 -12.00 -11.77
N HIS A 105 -10.23 -11.22 -11.72
CA HIS A 105 -9.22 -11.26 -12.77
C HIS A 105 -8.58 -12.66 -12.88
N VAL A 106 -8.34 -13.11 -14.10
CA VAL A 106 -7.79 -14.45 -14.41
C VAL A 106 -6.47 -14.77 -13.69
N PHE A 107 -5.74 -13.76 -13.24
CA PHE A 107 -4.53 -13.93 -12.43
C PHE A 107 -4.81 -14.61 -11.09
N PHE A 108 -5.99 -14.39 -10.53
CA PHE A 108 -6.44 -14.95 -9.25
C PHE A 108 -7.40 -16.15 -9.39
N LYS A 109 -7.53 -16.74 -10.57
CA LYS A 109 -8.50 -17.82 -10.85
C LYS A 109 -8.44 -19.02 -9.90
N ASP A 110 -7.26 -19.25 -9.30
CA ASP A 110 -7.02 -20.39 -8.40
C ASP A 110 -7.13 -20.00 -6.92
N ILE A 111 -7.54 -18.75 -6.61
CA ILE A 111 -7.68 -18.23 -5.24
C ILE A 111 -9.14 -18.30 -4.81
N ASP A 112 -9.41 -19.03 -3.75
CA ASP A 112 -10.67 -18.96 -3.01
C ASP A 112 -10.58 -17.83 -1.98
N TRP A 113 -11.23 -16.72 -2.28
CA TRP A 113 -11.17 -15.52 -1.45
C TRP A 113 -11.80 -15.71 -0.07
N ASP A 114 -12.86 -16.53 0.06
CA ASP A 114 -13.50 -16.81 1.33
C ASP A 114 -12.59 -17.64 2.25
N LEU A 115 -11.94 -18.66 1.68
CA LEU A 115 -10.97 -19.46 2.42
C LEU A 115 -9.73 -18.63 2.77
N LEU A 116 -9.29 -17.74 1.88
CA LEU A 116 -8.17 -16.85 2.13
C LEU A 116 -8.46 -15.89 3.30
N CYS A 117 -9.62 -15.20 3.27
CA CYS A 117 -10.05 -14.31 4.35
C CYS A 117 -10.19 -15.03 5.69
N LYS A 118 -10.65 -16.28 5.68
CA LYS A 118 -10.75 -17.14 6.87
C LYS A 118 -9.40 -17.75 7.29
N LYS A 119 -8.29 -17.42 6.61
CA LYS A 119 -6.94 -17.97 6.85
C LYS A 119 -6.88 -19.51 6.78
N LYS A 120 -7.73 -20.12 5.94
CA LYS A 120 -7.79 -21.57 5.77
C LYS A 120 -6.93 -22.09 4.62
N ILE A 121 -6.39 -21.19 3.79
CA ILE A 121 -5.43 -21.57 2.74
C ILE A 121 -4.04 -21.63 3.38
N LYS A 122 -3.39 -22.77 3.24
CA LYS A 122 -2.00 -22.93 3.70
C LYS A 122 -1.08 -22.09 2.81
N PRO A 123 -0.32 -21.13 3.37
CA PRO A 123 0.61 -20.35 2.58
C PRO A 123 1.80 -21.21 2.11
N PRO A 124 2.38 -20.92 0.93
CA PRO A 124 3.53 -21.65 0.41
C PRO A 124 4.79 -21.47 1.25
N PHE A 125 4.90 -20.35 1.94
CA PHE A 125 5.98 -20.04 2.88
C PHE A 125 5.40 -19.77 4.27
N ILE A 126 5.91 -20.48 5.27
CA ILE A 126 5.57 -20.26 6.68
C ILE A 126 6.88 -19.94 7.41
N PRO A 127 7.01 -18.73 7.96
CA PRO A 127 8.19 -18.37 8.75
C PRO A 127 8.40 -19.34 9.91
N ARG A 128 9.62 -19.84 10.08
CA ARG A 128 9.97 -20.73 11.19
C ARG A 128 10.35 -19.92 12.43
N ILE A 129 9.36 -19.38 13.10
CA ILE A 129 9.53 -18.57 14.33
C ILE A 129 9.42 -19.50 15.53
N GLN A 130 10.38 -19.45 16.44
CA GLN A 130 10.42 -20.29 17.63
C GLN A 130 9.64 -19.70 18.80
N ASN A 131 9.67 -18.37 18.95
CA ASN A 131 8.98 -17.62 20.00
C ASN A 131 8.74 -16.18 19.55
N SER A 132 8.09 -15.36 20.37
CA SER A 132 7.77 -13.96 20.08
C SER A 132 8.99 -13.03 19.94
N GLU A 133 10.15 -13.46 20.42
CA GLU A 133 11.41 -12.69 20.41
C GLU A 133 12.37 -13.16 19.31
N ASP A 134 11.93 -14.09 18.47
CA ASP A 134 12.76 -14.66 17.41
C ASP A 134 12.97 -13.67 16.28
N VAL A 135 14.17 -13.13 16.19
CA VAL A 135 14.56 -12.09 15.21
C VAL A 135 15.26 -12.64 13.97
N ARG A 136 15.21 -13.96 13.71
CA ARG A 136 15.95 -14.60 12.59
C ARG A 136 15.62 -14.04 11.18
N TYR A 137 14.46 -13.40 11.02
CA TYR A 137 14.03 -12.75 9.77
C TYR A 137 14.18 -11.23 9.81
N VAL A 138 14.81 -10.68 10.84
CA VAL A 138 15.15 -9.27 10.95
C VAL A 138 16.63 -9.11 10.59
N ASP A 139 16.95 -8.11 9.76
CA ASP A 139 18.33 -7.85 9.36
C ASP A 139 19.22 -7.55 10.58
N ASN A 140 20.46 -8.05 10.52
CA ASN A 140 21.44 -7.85 11.59
C ASN A 140 21.75 -6.37 11.82
N GLU A 141 21.62 -5.52 10.83
CA GLU A 141 21.74 -4.06 10.97
C GLU A 141 20.83 -3.53 12.09
N PHE A 142 19.59 -4.02 12.16
CA PHE A 142 18.64 -3.62 13.21
C PHE A 142 18.84 -4.36 14.52
N THR A 143 19.13 -5.66 14.45
CA THR A 143 19.24 -6.48 15.66
C THR A 143 20.52 -6.25 16.45
N SER A 144 21.57 -5.72 15.82
CA SER A 144 22.84 -5.34 16.47
C SER A 144 22.82 -3.94 17.08
N CYS A 145 21.81 -3.13 16.77
CA CYS A 145 21.70 -1.79 17.35
C CYS A 145 21.36 -1.87 18.85
N THR A 146 22.05 -1.08 19.67
CA THR A 146 21.66 -0.91 21.07
C THR A 146 20.32 -0.16 21.13
N PRO A 147 19.28 -0.71 21.78
CA PRO A 147 18.01 0.01 21.94
C PRO A 147 18.27 1.33 22.67
N LYS A 148 17.80 2.43 22.11
CA LYS A 148 17.85 3.76 22.72
C LYS A 148 16.47 4.40 22.58
N ASP A 149 15.97 4.93 23.68
CA ASP A 149 14.79 5.77 23.64
C ASP A 149 15.07 7.04 22.83
N SER A 150 14.07 7.51 22.12
CA SER A 150 14.16 8.82 21.46
C SER A 150 14.43 9.89 22.53
N PRO A 151 15.39 10.82 22.31
CA PRO A 151 15.62 11.87 23.27
C PRO A 151 14.32 12.68 23.44
N CYS A 152 13.76 12.66 24.64
CA CYS A 152 12.71 13.58 25.01
C CYS A 152 13.39 14.95 25.21
N PHE A 153 13.19 15.85 24.26
CA PHE A 153 13.46 17.25 24.52
C PHE A 153 12.31 17.73 25.40
N ASP A 154 12.63 18.06 26.67
CA ASP A 154 11.68 18.78 27.52
C ASP A 154 11.41 20.14 26.88
N ASP A 155 10.40 20.22 26.03
CA ASP A 155 9.86 21.48 25.57
C ASP A 155 9.15 22.14 26.76
N PRO A 156 9.60 23.32 27.23
CA PRO A 156 8.93 24.03 28.33
C PRO A 156 7.44 24.31 28.07
N LEU A 157 7.01 24.20 26.77
CA LEU A 157 5.61 24.29 26.36
C LEU A 157 4.87 22.95 26.44
N SER A 158 5.56 21.82 26.71
CA SER A 158 4.96 20.50 26.71
C SER A 158 4.26 20.11 28.01
N GLN A 159 4.37 20.92 29.07
CA GLN A 159 3.70 20.62 30.34
C GLN A 159 2.16 20.70 30.27
N ASP A 160 1.59 21.32 29.21
CA ASP A 160 0.14 21.40 29.02
C ASP A 160 -0.39 20.72 27.75
N ASN A 161 0.46 20.15 26.91
CA ASN A 161 0.05 19.48 25.67
C ASN A 161 -0.11 17.97 25.80
N HIS A 162 -0.64 17.50 26.89
CA HIS A 162 -1.35 16.23 26.84
C HIS A 162 -2.54 16.43 25.90
N TYR A 163 -2.69 15.54 24.93
CA TYR A 163 -3.81 15.50 23.98
C TYR A 163 -5.14 15.59 24.76
N HIS A 164 -5.58 16.81 25.03
CA HIS A 164 -6.71 17.08 25.91
C HIS A 164 -7.96 16.47 25.31
N GLY A 165 -8.56 15.51 26.04
CA GLY A 165 -9.71 14.73 25.55
C GLY A 165 -9.39 13.49 24.76
N PHE A 166 -8.10 13.13 24.56
CA PHE A 166 -7.71 11.85 23.99
C PHE A 166 -7.46 10.85 25.11
N SER A 167 -8.31 9.81 25.19
CA SER A 167 -8.09 8.65 26.05
C SER A 167 -8.12 7.39 25.21
N TYR A 168 -7.09 6.54 25.33
CA TYR A 168 -7.10 5.21 24.74
C TYR A 168 -7.90 4.26 25.64
N ASN A 169 -9.03 3.78 25.12
CA ASN A 169 -9.81 2.74 25.75
C ASN A 169 -9.66 1.44 24.94
N ASN A 170 -9.15 0.41 25.59
CA ASN A 170 -8.92 -0.91 24.98
C ASN A 170 -10.24 -1.70 24.81
N ASP A 171 -11.38 -1.17 25.27
CA ASP A 171 -12.69 -1.78 25.12
C ASP A 171 -13.32 -1.43 23.76
N SER A 172 -13.36 -2.43 22.88
CA SER A 172 -14.00 -2.35 21.56
C SER A 172 -15.50 -1.96 21.58
N SER A 173 -16.13 -1.93 22.76
CA SER A 173 -17.54 -1.57 22.96
C SER A 173 -17.80 -0.06 23.02
N ASN A 174 -16.77 0.77 23.18
CA ASN A 174 -16.93 2.23 23.38
C ASN A 174 -16.72 3.09 22.12
N ILE A 175 -16.33 2.51 20.98
CA ILE A 175 -16.11 3.27 19.74
C ILE A 175 -17.43 3.83 19.18
N GLN A 176 -18.55 3.15 19.38
CA GLN A 176 -19.84 3.60 18.86
C GLN A 176 -20.49 4.74 19.67
N SER A 177 -20.14 4.91 20.94
CA SER A 177 -20.78 5.93 21.79
C SER A 177 -20.18 7.34 21.65
N ASN A 178 -18.94 7.46 21.14
CA ASN A 178 -18.28 8.76 20.97
C ASN A 178 -18.57 9.45 19.63
N ILE A 179 -19.02 8.70 18.61
CA ILE A 179 -19.43 9.26 17.32
C ILE A 179 -20.77 10.03 17.44
N ILE A 180 -21.63 9.64 18.38
CA ILE A 180 -22.97 10.25 18.56
C ILE A 180 -22.89 11.57 19.37
N LYS A 181 -21.84 11.82 20.13
CA LYS A 181 -21.69 13.05 20.96
C LYS A 181 -21.03 14.22 20.25
N SER A 182 -20.45 14.03 19.08
CA SER A 182 -19.82 15.10 18.29
C SER A 182 -20.75 15.78 17.28
N GLN A 183 -22.05 15.40 17.26
CA GLN A 183 -23.08 15.97 16.36
C GLN A 183 -24.21 16.71 17.12
N LYS A 184 -23.91 17.26 18.30
CA LYS A 184 -24.84 18.18 18.98
C LYS A 184 -24.18 19.49 19.31
#